data_59dd160531a31bee7076d5a39c71cef9
#
_entry.id   59dd160531a31bee7076d5a39c71cef9
#
_cell.length_a   1.000
_cell.length_b   1.000
_cell.length_c   1.000
_cell.angle_alpha   90.00
_cell.angle_beta   90.00
_cell.angle_gamma   90.00
#
_symmetry.space_group_name_H-M   'P 1'
#
loop_
_entity.id
_entity.type
_entity.pdbx_description
1 polymer ?
#
loop_
_entity_poly.entity_id
_entity_poly.type
_entity_poly.pdbx_seq_one_letter_code
_entity_poly.pdbx_strand_id
1 'polypeptide(L)'
;MDIGLKGVNMETKAYVENYIKETVKVAEGLPKEQIEKAVEILRQVKKDEGRLFILGVGGSAANASHAVNDFRKIGGIETYAPTDNVSELTARTNDEGWDTTFTEWLKISHIAEKDAVMVFSVGGGSETTSQNIVKALKLAKEKNAKIISVVSRNGGYSKQVSDACVLIPVVDDSRITPHAEGFQGIVWHLMVNAL
;
A
#
# COMPACT_ATOMS: atom_id res chain seq x y z
N MET A 1 -8.51 -41.16 -27.47
CA MET A 1 -7.90 -40.94 -26.15
C MET A 1 -8.26 -39.52 -25.71
N ASP A 2 -9.31 -39.42 -24.91
CA ASP A 2 -9.79 -38.14 -24.37
C ASP A 2 -9.33 -38.07 -22.90
N ILE A 3 -8.03 -37.78 -22.73
CA ILE A 3 -7.36 -37.90 -21.43
C ILE A 3 -7.40 -36.52 -20.74
N GLY A 4 -8.26 -36.38 -19.76
CA GLY A 4 -8.03 -35.46 -18.64
C GLY A 4 -8.47 -34.00 -18.74
N LEU A 5 -8.97 -33.48 -19.85
CA LEU A 5 -9.36 -32.08 -20.00
C LEU A 5 -10.68 -31.71 -19.27
N LYS A 6 -11.58 -32.67 -19.05
CA LYS A 6 -12.86 -32.38 -18.36
C LYS A 6 -12.70 -32.16 -16.86
N GLY A 7 -11.78 -32.86 -16.19
CA GLY A 7 -11.51 -32.65 -14.76
C GLY A 7 -10.79 -31.34 -14.46
N VAL A 8 -9.77 -31.03 -15.26
CA VAL A 8 -9.02 -29.76 -15.15
C VAL A 8 -9.94 -28.54 -15.41
N ASN A 9 -10.85 -28.65 -16.37
CA ASN A 9 -11.82 -27.58 -16.66
C ASN A 9 -12.82 -27.33 -15.51
N MET A 10 -13.28 -28.40 -14.83
CA MET A 10 -14.21 -28.23 -13.70
C MET A 10 -13.52 -27.65 -12.47
N GLU A 11 -12.30 -28.07 -12.16
CA GLU A 11 -11.49 -27.55 -11.07
C GLU A 11 -11.14 -26.06 -11.29
N THR A 12 -10.70 -25.71 -12.49
CA THR A 12 -10.42 -24.31 -12.87
C THR A 12 -11.68 -23.46 -12.81
N LYS A 13 -12.82 -23.96 -13.29
CA LYS A 13 -14.10 -23.23 -13.22
C LYS A 13 -14.49 -22.95 -11.78
N ALA A 14 -14.45 -23.95 -10.91
CA ALA A 14 -14.77 -23.80 -9.50
C ALA A 14 -13.82 -22.82 -8.80
N TYR A 15 -12.52 -22.86 -9.12
CA TYR A 15 -11.53 -21.90 -8.61
C TYR A 15 -11.86 -20.46 -9.00
N VAL A 16 -12.14 -20.21 -10.29
CA VAL A 16 -12.51 -18.86 -10.79
C VAL A 16 -13.77 -18.34 -10.11
N GLU A 17 -14.82 -19.18 -10.02
CA GLU A 17 -16.06 -18.79 -9.34
C GLU A 17 -15.83 -18.44 -7.86
N ASN A 18 -15.01 -19.22 -7.16
CA ASN A 18 -14.69 -18.94 -5.76
C ASN A 18 -13.87 -17.67 -5.59
N TYR A 19 -12.86 -17.46 -6.43
CA TYR A 19 -12.05 -16.24 -6.39
C TYR A 19 -12.89 -14.97 -6.60
N ILE A 20 -13.83 -14.98 -7.54
CA ILE A 20 -14.75 -13.87 -7.77
C ILE A 20 -15.67 -13.65 -6.56
N LYS A 21 -16.22 -14.71 -5.96
CA LYS A 21 -17.04 -14.60 -4.74
C LYS A 21 -16.25 -14.01 -3.57
N GLU A 22 -15.00 -14.39 -3.40
CA GLU A 22 -14.09 -13.82 -2.41
C GLU A 22 -13.85 -12.33 -2.68
N THR A 23 -13.57 -11.97 -3.94
CA THR A 23 -13.39 -10.57 -4.36
C THR A 23 -14.59 -9.70 -3.99
N VAL A 24 -15.82 -10.19 -4.22
CA VAL A 24 -17.04 -9.49 -3.81
C VAL A 24 -17.09 -9.30 -2.28
N LYS A 25 -16.82 -10.36 -1.51
CA LYS A 25 -16.80 -10.26 -0.04
C LYS A 25 -15.76 -9.28 0.49
N VAL A 26 -14.57 -9.25 -0.12
CA VAL A 26 -13.52 -8.27 0.24
C VAL A 26 -14.01 -6.85 -0.05
N ALA A 27 -14.61 -6.62 -1.23
CA ALA A 27 -15.15 -5.32 -1.61
C ALA A 27 -16.23 -4.81 -0.65
N GLU A 28 -17.19 -5.67 -0.29
CA GLU A 28 -18.26 -5.36 0.65
C GLU A 28 -17.75 -5.05 2.06
N GLY A 29 -16.68 -5.73 2.48
CA GLY A 29 -16.08 -5.58 3.80
C GLY A 29 -15.03 -4.47 3.92
N LEU A 30 -14.79 -3.66 2.89
CA LEU A 30 -13.86 -2.52 2.99
C LEU A 30 -14.33 -1.49 4.03
N PRO A 31 -13.43 -0.98 4.88
CA PRO A 31 -13.77 -0.01 5.92
C PRO A 31 -13.98 1.39 5.32
N LYS A 32 -15.20 1.69 4.91
CA LYS A 32 -15.58 2.94 4.19
C LYS A 32 -15.16 4.21 4.93
N GLU A 33 -15.40 4.27 6.23
CA GLU A 33 -15.02 5.41 7.07
C GLU A 33 -13.50 5.68 7.08
N GLN A 34 -12.68 4.61 7.02
CA GLN A 34 -11.23 4.76 6.94
C GLN A 34 -10.77 5.25 5.58
N ILE A 35 -11.47 4.86 4.52
CA ILE A 35 -11.22 5.38 3.16
C ILE A 35 -11.59 6.86 3.09
N GLU A 36 -12.74 7.25 3.61
CA GLU A 36 -13.18 8.65 3.70
C GLU A 36 -12.15 9.50 4.48
N LYS A 37 -11.70 9.00 5.62
CA LYS A 37 -10.66 9.67 6.42
C LYS A 37 -9.33 9.82 5.67
N ALA A 38 -8.93 8.80 4.91
CA ALA A 38 -7.74 8.86 4.07
C ALA A 38 -7.87 9.94 2.98
N VAL A 39 -9.03 10.05 2.34
CA VAL A 39 -9.32 11.09 1.34
C VAL A 39 -9.24 12.48 1.96
N GLU A 40 -9.78 12.70 3.16
CA GLU A 40 -9.68 13.99 3.85
C GLU A 40 -8.22 14.36 4.19
N ILE A 41 -7.40 13.40 4.61
CA ILE A 41 -5.95 13.63 4.81
C ILE A 41 -5.30 14.05 3.50
N LEU A 42 -5.59 13.37 2.39
CA LEU A 42 -5.03 13.70 1.08
C LEU A 42 -5.47 15.07 0.57
N ARG A 43 -6.72 15.47 0.81
CA ARG A 43 -7.21 16.82 0.52
C ARG A 43 -6.46 17.88 1.32
N GLN A 44 -6.19 17.61 2.59
CA GLN A 44 -5.41 18.54 3.41
C GLN A 44 -3.96 18.64 2.93
N VAL A 45 -3.30 17.51 2.61
CA VAL A 45 -1.96 17.50 2.01
C VAL A 45 -1.91 18.35 0.73
N LYS A 46 -2.91 18.19 -0.15
CA LYS A 46 -3.03 18.98 -1.38
C LYS A 46 -3.19 20.49 -1.09
N LYS A 47 -4.05 20.82 -0.14
CA LYS A 47 -4.32 22.22 0.27
C LYS A 47 -3.10 22.90 0.86
N ASP A 48 -2.29 22.17 1.63
CA ASP A 48 -1.09 22.67 2.30
C ASP A 48 0.15 22.63 1.39
N GLU A 49 -0.03 22.29 0.11
CA GLU A 49 1.08 22.09 -0.84
C GLU A 49 2.13 21.11 -0.29
N GLY A 50 1.65 20.08 0.40
CA GLY A 50 2.45 18.97 0.92
C GLY A 50 2.68 17.90 -0.16
N ARG A 51 3.50 16.91 0.19
CA ARG A 51 3.85 15.79 -0.69
C ARG A 51 3.30 14.48 -0.15
N LEU A 52 3.05 13.56 -1.05
CA LEU A 52 2.68 12.20 -0.71
C LEU A 52 3.85 11.25 -1.03
N PHE A 53 4.33 10.52 -0.03
CA PHE A 53 5.35 9.50 -0.17
C PHE A 53 4.71 8.11 -0.07
N ILE A 54 4.78 7.29 -1.13
CA ILE A 54 4.13 5.97 -1.16
C ILE A 54 5.18 4.88 -1.01
N LEU A 55 5.05 4.07 0.04
CA LEU A 55 5.97 2.99 0.38
C LEU A 55 5.34 1.63 0.09
N GLY A 56 6.08 0.74 -0.56
CA GLY A 56 5.66 -0.62 -0.82
C GLY A 56 6.83 -1.54 -1.10
N VAL A 57 6.63 -2.84 -0.99
CA VAL A 57 7.61 -3.89 -1.28
C VAL A 57 6.97 -4.94 -2.18
N GLY A 58 7.70 -5.43 -3.19
CA GLY A 58 7.20 -6.44 -4.13
C GLY A 58 6.03 -5.91 -4.98
N GLY A 59 4.92 -6.65 -5.06
CA GLY A 59 3.72 -6.22 -5.78
C GLY A 59 3.14 -4.91 -5.23
N SER A 60 3.24 -4.70 -3.92
CA SER A 60 2.87 -3.42 -3.30
C SER A 60 3.76 -2.25 -3.75
N ALA A 61 5.03 -2.47 -4.11
CA ALA A 61 5.89 -1.44 -4.72
C ALA A 61 5.43 -1.11 -6.15
N ALA A 62 5.02 -2.12 -6.92
CA ALA A 62 4.46 -1.88 -8.26
C ALA A 62 3.17 -1.05 -8.18
N ASN A 63 2.29 -1.35 -7.22
CA ASN A 63 1.12 -0.54 -6.92
C ASN A 63 1.51 0.90 -6.51
N ALA A 64 2.54 1.07 -5.68
CA ALA A 64 3.02 2.39 -5.27
C ALA A 64 3.47 3.22 -6.48
N SER A 65 4.26 2.65 -7.38
CA SER A 65 4.74 3.29 -8.60
C SER A 65 3.59 3.74 -9.51
N HIS A 66 2.56 2.89 -9.70
CA HIS A 66 1.36 3.26 -10.45
C HIS A 66 0.57 4.37 -9.75
N ALA A 67 0.34 4.25 -8.44
CA ALA A 67 -0.36 5.25 -7.65
C ALA A 67 0.34 6.63 -7.70
N VAL A 68 1.68 6.69 -7.68
CA VAL A 68 2.46 7.92 -7.85
C VAL A 68 2.04 8.67 -9.13
N ASN A 69 1.94 7.97 -10.27
CA ASN A 69 1.49 8.58 -11.52
C ASN A 69 0.11 9.23 -11.37
N ASP A 70 -0.85 8.51 -10.78
CA ASP A 70 -2.23 8.98 -10.73
C ASP A 70 -2.46 10.07 -9.68
N PHE A 71 -1.83 9.99 -8.52
CA PHE A 71 -1.88 11.09 -7.55
C PHE A 71 -1.26 12.37 -8.10
N ARG A 72 -0.20 12.27 -8.92
CA ARG A 72 0.38 13.44 -9.62
C ARG A 72 -0.54 13.95 -10.72
N LYS A 73 -0.97 13.07 -11.63
CA LYS A 73 -1.67 13.44 -12.87
C LYS A 73 -3.15 13.78 -12.63
N ILE A 74 -3.84 13.01 -11.80
CA ILE A 74 -5.28 13.14 -11.53
C ILE A 74 -5.50 13.89 -10.21
N GLY A 75 -4.82 13.44 -9.14
CA GLY A 75 -4.98 14.01 -7.81
C GLY A 75 -4.39 15.41 -7.66
N GLY A 76 -3.39 15.78 -8.48
CA GLY A 76 -2.70 17.07 -8.40
C GLY A 76 -1.89 17.21 -7.10
N ILE A 77 -1.36 16.11 -6.57
CA ILE A 77 -0.50 16.07 -5.39
C ILE A 77 0.93 15.69 -5.82
N GLU A 78 1.92 16.44 -5.37
CA GLU A 78 3.32 16.08 -5.56
C GLU A 78 3.59 14.75 -4.84
N THR A 79 3.87 13.68 -5.61
CA THR A 79 3.93 12.31 -5.09
C THR A 79 5.17 11.57 -5.58
N TYR A 80 5.76 10.74 -4.70
CA TYR A 80 6.98 9.98 -4.97
C TYR A 80 6.94 8.59 -4.31
N ALA A 81 7.71 7.65 -4.89
CA ALA A 81 8.00 6.35 -4.26
C ALA A 81 9.51 6.09 -4.29
N PRO A 82 10.11 5.60 -3.19
CA PRO A 82 11.56 5.31 -3.13
C PRO A 82 11.98 4.20 -4.10
N THR A 83 11.05 3.38 -4.54
CA THR A 83 11.29 2.26 -5.47
C THR A 83 11.35 2.68 -6.94
N ASP A 84 11.02 3.93 -7.28
CA ASP A 84 11.04 4.43 -8.66
C ASP A 84 12.46 4.79 -9.13
N ASN A 85 13.39 5.02 -8.20
CA ASN A 85 14.79 5.23 -8.50
C ASN A 85 15.62 3.97 -8.17
N VAL A 86 15.81 3.12 -9.16
CA VAL A 86 16.51 1.85 -8.98
C VAL A 86 17.97 2.04 -8.53
N SER A 87 18.65 3.12 -8.95
CA SER A 87 20.03 3.41 -8.56
C SER A 87 20.11 3.71 -7.07
N GLU A 88 19.28 4.60 -6.54
CA GLU A 88 19.29 4.94 -5.12
C GLU A 88 18.83 3.76 -4.27
N LEU A 89 17.78 3.05 -4.69
CA LEU A 89 17.27 1.87 -4.00
C LEU A 89 18.36 0.80 -3.82
N THR A 90 19.08 0.49 -4.89
CA THR A 90 20.10 -0.57 -4.88
C THR A 90 21.36 -0.14 -4.14
N ALA A 91 21.83 1.10 -4.31
CA ALA A 91 22.97 1.64 -3.58
C ALA A 91 22.71 1.64 -2.07
N ARG A 92 21.60 2.20 -1.60
CA ARG A 92 21.24 2.19 -0.17
C ARG A 92 21.08 0.79 0.39
N THR A 93 20.48 -0.14 -0.38
CA THR A 93 20.36 -1.54 0.05
C THR A 93 21.74 -2.19 0.23
N ASN A 94 22.68 -1.94 -0.67
CA ASN A 94 24.02 -2.49 -0.63
C ASN A 94 24.87 -1.89 0.51
N ASP A 95 24.81 -0.58 0.70
CA ASP A 95 25.72 0.17 1.55
C ASP A 95 25.19 0.34 3.00
N GLU A 96 23.86 0.51 3.15
CA GLU A 96 23.20 0.85 4.42
C GLU A 96 22.25 -0.26 4.91
N GLY A 97 21.96 -1.24 4.06
CA GLY A 97 21.02 -2.35 4.32
C GLY A 97 19.57 -2.03 4.02
N TRP A 98 18.83 -3.08 3.69
CA TRP A 98 17.43 -2.99 3.27
C TRP A 98 16.50 -2.31 4.29
N ASP A 99 16.75 -2.54 5.56
CA ASP A 99 15.90 -2.04 6.65
C ASP A 99 15.87 -0.51 6.78
N THR A 100 16.91 0.17 6.32
CA THR A 100 17.05 1.63 6.44
C THR A 100 16.71 2.37 5.16
N THR A 101 16.61 1.66 4.04
CA THR A 101 16.48 2.22 2.69
C THR A 101 15.39 3.31 2.60
N PHE A 102 14.17 3.03 3.06
CA PHE A 102 13.06 3.99 3.00
C PHE A 102 13.21 5.15 3.98
N THR A 103 13.79 4.88 5.15
CA THR A 103 14.01 5.91 6.17
C THR A 103 15.04 6.94 5.69
N GLU A 104 16.16 6.48 5.16
CA GLU A 104 17.22 7.38 4.67
C GLU A 104 16.76 8.15 3.42
N TRP A 105 15.97 7.51 2.55
CA TRP A 105 15.33 8.18 1.43
C TRP A 105 14.37 9.30 1.88
N LEU A 106 13.52 9.06 2.88
CA LEU A 106 12.62 10.07 3.44
C LEU A 106 13.36 11.22 4.13
N LYS A 107 14.51 10.95 4.79
CA LYS A 107 15.34 11.99 5.39
C LYS A 107 15.87 12.99 4.34
N ILE A 108 16.42 12.48 3.24
CA ILE A 108 16.93 13.32 2.14
C ILE A 108 15.79 14.01 1.39
N SER A 109 14.61 13.40 1.36
CA SER A 109 13.40 14.05 0.86
C SER A 109 12.87 15.15 1.80
N HIS A 110 13.51 15.34 2.96
CA HIS A 110 13.12 16.36 3.96
C HIS A 110 11.63 16.27 4.33
N ILE A 111 11.16 15.04 4.65
CA ILE A 111 9.77 14.83 5.07
C ILE A 111 9.40 15.75 6.24
N ALA A 112 8.23 16.36 6.18
CA ALA A 112 7.76 17.40 7.10
C ALA A 112 6.27 17.19 7.48
N GLU A 113 5.79 17.97 8.43
CA GLU A 113 4.42 17.91 8.98
C GLU A 113 3.32 18.04 7.92
N LYS A 114 3.54 18.84 6.87
CA LYS A 114 2.57 19.02 5.78
C LYS A 114 2.49 17.85 4.80
N ASP A 115 3.42 16.88 4.91
CA ASP A 115 3.51 15.74 4.03
C ASP A 115 2.68 14.55 4.59
N ALA A 116 2.44 13.55 3.74
CA ALA A 116 1.90 12.27 4.17
C ALA A 116 2.74 11.10 3.65
N VAL A 117 2.76 10.02 4.42
CA VAL A 117 3.26 8.71 4.01
C VAL A 117 2.08 7.78 3.80
N MET A 118 1.98 7.17 2.62
CA MET A 118 1.03 6.10 2.35
C MET A 118 1.78 4.78 2.25
N VAL A 119 1.29 3.75 2.95
CA VAL A 119 1.88 2.41 2.94
C VAL A 119 0.97 1.44 2.23
N PHE A 120 1.51 0.74 1.24
CA PHE A 120 0.95 -0.46 0.67
C PHE A 120 1.73 -1.67 1.18
N SER A 121 1.06 -2.57 1.90
CA SER A 121 1.70 -3.77 2.43
C SER A 121 0.67 -4.84 2.74
N VAL A 122 1.00 -6.11 2.53
CA VAL A 122 0.10 -7.20 2.95
C VAL A 122 0.04 -7.30 4.47
N GLY A 123 1.19 -7.26 5.15
CA GLY A 123 1.27 -7.48 6.60
C GLY A 123 1.46 -6.23 7.45
N GLY A 124 1.77 -5.07 6.85
CA GLY A 124 1.96 -3.80 7.57
C GLY A 124 3.23 -3.67 8.41
N GLY A 125 4.17 -4.60 8.30
CA GLY A 125 5.42 -4.61 9.05
C GLY A 125 5.31 -5.17 10.47
N SER A 126 6.38 -5.79 10.94
CA SER A 126 6.50 -6.37 12.27
C SER A 126 7.93 -6.20 12.80
N GLU A 127 8.25 -6.75 13.97
CA GLU A 127 9.60 -6.74 14.54
C GLU A 127 10.65 -7.42 13.65
N THR A 128 10.24 -8.35 12.79
CA THR A 128 11.13 -9.16 11.96
C THR A 128 10.91 -9.04 10.46
N THR A 129 9.81 -8.40 10.04
CA THR A 129 9.43 -8.34 8.63
C THR A 129 9.13 -6.90 8.21
N SER A 130 9.58 -6.52 7.00
CA SER A 130 9.37 -5.17 6.43
C SER A 130 9.84 -4.05 7.35
N GLN A 131 11.05 -4.21 7.94
CA GLN A 131 11.63 -3.23 8.85
C GLN A 131 11.89 -1.89 8.16
N ASN A 132 12.11 -1.87 6.84
CA ASN A 132 12.18 -0.65 6.04
C ASN A 132 10.89 0.20 6.15
N ILE A 133 9.70 -0.43 6.15
CA ILE A 133 8.42 0.25 6.39
C ILE A 133 8.33 0.71 7.85
N VAL A 134 8.61 -0.18 8.81
CA VAL A 134 8.52 0.14 10.24
C VAL A 134 9.39 1.34 10.61
N LYS A 135 10.65 1.34 10.18
CA LYS A 135 11.60 2.43 10.47
C LYS A 135 11.18 3.75 9.78
N ALA A 136 10.69 3.67 8.54
CA ALA A 136 10.16 4.84 7.82
C ALA A 136 8.94 5.45 8.51
N LEU A 137 8.02 4.64 9.01
CA LEU A 137 6.86 5.11 9.75
C LEU A 137 7.21 5.74 11.11
N LYS A 138 8.26 5.23 11.79
CA LYS A 138 8.79 5.88 13.00
C LYS A 138 9.28 7.28 12.68
N LEU A 139 10.07 7.45 11.60
CA LEU A 139 10.52 8.77 11.15
C LEU A 139 9.34 9.68 10.78
N ALA A 140 8.34 9.18 10.06
CA ALA A 140 7.15 9.95 9.69
C ALA A 140 6.43 10.49 10.95
N LYS A 141 6.28 9.67 11.98
CA LYS A 141 5.74 10.10 13.29
C LYS A 141 6.59 11.17 13.97
N GLU A 142 7.92 11.01 13.98
CA GLU A 142 8.84 12.01 14.53
C GLU A 142 8.75 13.36 13.81
N LYS A 143 8.42 13.34 12.53
CA LYS A 143 8.23 14.54 11.69
C LYS A 143 6.80 15.06 11.66
N ASN A 144 5.89 14.48 12.42
CA ASN A 144 4.46 14.78 12.45
C ASN A 144 3.76 14.66 11.07
N ALA A 145 4.36 13.96 10.13
CA ALA A 145 3.74 13.68 8.85
C ALA A 145 2.54 12.72 9.03
N LYS A 146 1.51 12.89 8.23
CA LYS A 146 0.33 12.02 8.27
C LYS A 146 0.65 10.63 7.72
N ILE A 147 0.02 9.61 8.28
CA ILE A 147 0.22 8.21 7.87
C ILE A 147 -1.10 7.61 7.43
N ILE A 148 -1.14 7.13 6.19
CA ILE A 148 -2.22 6.36 5.60
C ILE A 148 -1.70 4.96 5.32
N SER A 149 -2.45 3.91 5.67
CA SER A 149 -2.06 2.54 5.35
C SER A 149 -3.18 1.78 4.65
N VAL A 150 -2.82 1.06 3.59
CA VAL A 150 -3.69 0.08 2.92
C VAL A 150 -3.02 -1.28 3.10
N VAL A 151 -3.50 -2.03 4.05
CA VAL A 151 -2.89 -3.27 4.57
C VAL A 151 -3.93 -4.37 4.74
N SER A 152 -3.48 -5.59 5.02
CA SER A 152 -4.36 -6.73 5.30
C SER A 152 -3.90 -7.47 6.58
N ARG A 153 -4.33 -8.70 6.78
CA ARG A 153 -4.06 -9.49 7.98
C ARG A 153 -4.50 -8.74 9.25
N ASN A 154 -3.61 -8.60 10.22
CA ASN A 154 -3.82 -7.80 11.43
C ASN A 154 -3.38 -6.33 11.28
N GLY A 155 -2.81 -5.97 10.12
CA GLY A 155 -2.34 -4.62 9.81
C GLY A 155 -0.96 -4.25 10.36
N GLY A 156 -0.35 -5.12 11.17
CA GLY A 156 1.00 -4.95 11.70
C GLY A 156 1.25 -3.60 12.40
N TYR A 157 2.51 -3.16 12.34
CA TYR A 157 2.91 -1.85 12.90
C TYR A 157 2.22 -0.68 12.18
N SER A 158 2.01 -0.78 10.87
CA SER A 158 1.35 0.26 10.09
C SER A 158 -0.02 0.64 10.66
N LYS A 159 -0.86 -0.35 11.00
CA LYS A 159 -2.17 -0.11 11.61
C LYS A 159 -2.08 0.62 12.96
N GLN A 160 -1.05 0.33 13.77
CA GLN A 160 -0.91 0.91 15.11
C GLN A 160 -0.61 2.41 15.07
N VAL A 161 0.07 2.88 14.01
CA VAL A 161 0.57 4.26 13.93
C VAL A 161 -0.15 5.12 12.89
N SER A 162 -1.03 4.54 12.07
CA SER A 162 -1.74 5.26 11.00
C SER A 162 -2.81 6.22 11.53
N ASP A 163 -2.88 7.38 10.91
CA ASP A 163 -4.01 8.31 11.07
C ASP A 163 -5.27 7.75 10.37
N ALA A 164 -5.12 7.09 9.22
CA ALA A 164 -6.17 6.33 8.55
C ALA A 164 -5.64 4.96 8.10
N CYS A 165 -6.35 3.88 8.42
CA CYS A 165 -5.94 2.52 8.08
C CYS A 165 -7.06 1.77 7.37
N VAL A 166 -6.90 1.56 6.07
CA VAL A 166 -7.76 0.70 5.28
C VAL A 166 -7.30 -0.74 5.44
N LEU A 167 -7.97 -1.49 6.31
CA LEU A 167 -7.69 -2.89 6.53
C LEU A 167 -8.49 -3.74 5.55
N ILE A 168 -7.82 -4.27 4.53
CA ILE A 168 -8.42 -5.16 3.54
C ILE A 168 -8.79 -6.48 4.21
N PRO A 169 -10.07 -6.91 4.14
CA PRO A 169 -10.53 -8.12 4.79
C PRO A 169 -9.81 -9.37 4.30
N VAL A 170 -9.55 -10.30 5.22
CA VAL A 170 -9.10 -11.65 4.91
C VAL A 170 -10.32 -12.56 4.80
N VAL A 171 -10.54 -13.15 3.64
CA VAL A 171 -11.67 -14.06 3.35
C VAL A 171 -11.23 -15.50 3.10
N ASP A 172 -9.93 -15.69 2.78
CA ASP A 172 -9.29 -16.99 2.62
C ASP A 172 -7.78 -16.85 2.91
N ASP A 173 -7.26 -17.65 3.83
CA ASP A 173 -5.86 -17.57 4.27
C ASP A 173 -4.84 -17.89 3.17
N SER A 174 -5.22 -18.73 2.20
CA SER A 174 -4.34 -19.10 1.07
C SER A 174 -4.22 -18.01 0.01
N ARG A 175 -5.13 -17.03 0.02
CA ARG A 175 -5.23 -15.96 -0.98
C ARG A 175 -5.15 -14.54 -0.40
N ILE A 176 -4.57 -14.39 0.80
CA ILE A 176 -4.39 -13.07 1.43
C ILE A 176 -3.61 -12.13 0.51
N THR A 177 -2.44 -12.55 0.03
CA THR A 177 -1.55 -11.69 -0.78
C THR A 177 -2.21 -11.22 -2.08
N PRO A 178 -2.75 -12.09 -2.96
CA PRO A 178 -3.37 -11.63 -4.20
C PRO A 178 -4.58 -10.72 -3.96
N HIS A 179 -5.42 -10.99 -2.97
CA HIS A 179 -6.52 -10.09 -2.63
C HIS A 179 -6.01 -8.76 -2.06
N ALA A 180 -5.05 -8.79 -1.14
CA ALA A 180 -4.50 -7.56 -0.57
C ALA A 180 -3.89 -6.65 -1.65
N GLU A 181 -3.06 -7.19 -2.53
CA GLU A 181 -2.41 -6.41 -3.60
C GLU A 181 -3.41 -5.94 -4.67
N GLY A 182 -4.38 -6.77 -5.04
CA GLY A 182 -5.45 -6.38 -5.96
C GLY A 182 -6.33 -5.25 -5.40
N PHE A 183 -6.67 -5.32 -4.11
CA PHE A 183 -7.47 -4.29 -3.45
C PHE A 183 -6.70 -3.03 -3.08
N GLN A 184 -5.37 -3.07 -2.93
CA GLN A 184 -4.56 -1.84 -2.93
C GLN A 184 -4.84 -1.02 -4.18
N GLY A 185 -4.86 -1.66 -5.36
CA GLY A 185 -5.20 -1.04 -6.64
C GLY A 185 -6.59 -0.39 -6.63
N ILE A 186 -7.60 -1.11 -6.20
CA ILE A 186 -8.98 -0.60 -6.11
C ILE A 186 -9.08 0.59 -5.16
N VAL A 187 -8.46 0.50 -3.99
CA VAL A 187 -8.56 1.50 -2.93
C VAL A 187 -7.88 2.81 -3.33
N TRP A 188 -6.65 2.77 -3.86
CA TRP A 188 -6.00 4.03 -4.23
C TRP A 188 -6.63 4.68 -5.47
N HIS A 189 -7.16 3.90 -6.43
CA HIS A 189 -7.95 4.46 -7.53
C HIS A 189 -9.21 5.16 -7.01
N LEU A 190 -9.92 4.55 -6.05
CA LEU A 190 -11.05 5.18 -5.41
C LEU A 190 -10.64 6.50 -4.75
N MET A 191 -9.56 6.50 -3.95
CA MET A 191 -9.10 7.69 -3.24
C MET A 191 -8.73 8.83 -4.20
N VAL A 192 -7.96 8.55 -5.27
CA VAL A 192 -7.50 9.59 -6.20
C VAL A 192 -8.65 10.21 -6.99
N ASN A 193 -9.68 9.42 -7.31
CA ASN A 193 -10.86 9.93 -8.02
C ASN A 193 -11.87 10.65 -7.09
N ALA A 194 -11.72 10.52 -5.78
CA ALA A 194 -12.52 11.22 -4.78
C ALA A 194 -11.92 12.56 -4.34
N LEU A 195 -10.71 12.93 -4.83
CA LEU A 195 -10.05 14.22 -4.52
C LEU A 195 -10.65 15.35 -5.34
#